data_9ea0e8cc986f95d4bc86b98990fa797b
#
_entry.id   9ea0e8cc986f95d4bc86b98990fa797b
#
_cell.length_a   1.000
_cell.length_b   1.000
_cell.length_c   1.000
_cell.angle_alpha   90.00
_cell.angle_beta   90.00
_cell.angle_gamma   90.00
#
_symmetry.space_group_name_H-M   'P 1'
#
loop_
_entity.id
_entity.type
_entity.pdbx_description
1 polymer ?
#
loop_
_entity_poly.entity_id
_entity_poly.type
_entity_poly.pdbx_seq_one_letter_code
_entity_poly.pdbx_strand_id
1 'polypeptide(L)'
;MKGISHITGGGFYENIPRSIPKGLSAKIVRNDVKVLPIFDMIAKWGNIPERDMFNTYNMGVGMSIVVPADEVQTAIDVLKANGEDAYVIGEIIEGDDGVVFC
;
A
#
# COMPACT_ATOMS: atom_id res chain seq x y z
N MET A 1 -6.52 -9.19 12.18
CA MET A 1 -6.63 -8.22 11.09
C MET A 1 -7.26 -6.94 11.63
N LYS A 2 -6.60 -5.81 11.44
CA LYS A 2 -7.04 -4.53 12.03
C LYS A 2 -7.59 -3.53 11.02
N GLY A 3 -7.41 -3.75 9.74
CA GLY A 3 -7.96 -2.90 8.71
C GLY A 3 -7.72 -3.47 7.33
N ILE A 4 -8.63 -3.20 6.40
CA ILE A 4 -8.53 -3.59 5.00
C ILE A 4 -8.84 -2.38 4.14
N SER A 5 -8.04 -2.16 3.10
CA SER A 5 -8.27 -1.11 2.13
C SER A 5 -8.19 -1.67 0.72
N HIS A 6 -9.22 -1.44 -0.08
CA HIS A 6 -9.18 -1.73 -1.50
C HIS A 6 -8.54 -0.53 -2.21
N ILE A 7 -7.43 -0.75 -2.90
CA ILE A 7 -6.69 0.33 -3.55
C ILE A 7 -7.30 0.58 -4.94
N THR A 8 -8.06 1.65 -5.05
CA THR A 8 -8.77 2.05 -6.26
C THR A 8 -8.31 3.43 -6.72
N GLY A 9 -9.16 4.17 -7.43
CA GLY A 9 -8.88 5.56 -7.79
C GLY A 9 -8.55 6.37 -6.53
N GLY A 10 -7.53 7.22 -6.59
CA GLY A 10 -6.98 7.89 -5.43
C GLY A 10 -5.72 7.20 -4.88
N GLY A 11 -5.46 5.95 -5.26
CA GLY A 11 -4.24 5.22 -4.95
C GLY A 11 -3.97 5.06 -3.46
N PHE A 12 -2.69 4.98 -3.10
CA PHE A 12 -2.25 4.77 -1.72
C PHE A 12 -2.65 5.92 -0.80
N TYR A 13 -2.46 7.15 -1.25
CA TYR A 13 -2.67 8.34 -0.41
C TYR A 13 -4.13 8.53 0.04
N GLU A 14 -5.08 8.13 -0.78
CA GLU A 14 -6.51 8.29 -0.45
C GLU A 14 -7.13 7.03 0.16
N ASN A 15 -6.71 5.85 -0.26
CA ASN A 15 -7.36 4.60 0.15
C ASN A 15 -6.82 4.03 1.46
N ILE A 16 -5.50 4.00 1.66
CA ILE A 16 -4.91 3.41 2.86
C ILE A 16 -5.36 4.11 4.15
N PRO A 17 -5.38 5.46 4.23
CA PRO A 17 -5.80 6.13 5.46
C PRO A 17 -7.24 5.82 5.90
N ARG A 18 -8.10 5.41 4.98
CA ARG A 18 -9.49 5.05 5.33
C ARG A 18 -9.59 3.84 6.24
N SER A 19 -8.58 2.97 6.25
CA SER A 19 -8.55 1.77 7.09
C SER A 19 -7.78 1.98 8.39
N ILE A 20 -7.29 3.20 8.66
CA ILE A 20 -6.42 3.52 9.79
C ILE A 20 -7.11 4.55 10.69
N PRO A 21 -7.10 4.36 12.04
CA PRO A 21 -7.65 5.35 12.97
C PRO A 21 -6.92 6.69 12.92
N LYS A 22 -7.58 7.75 13.35
CA LYS A 22 -6.93 9.06 13.51
C LYS A 22 -5.76 8.97 14.47
N GLY A 23 -4.72 9.75 14.21
CA GLY A 23 -3.51 9.76 15.02
C GLY A 23 -2.49 8.70 14.61
N LEU A 24 -2.81 7.88 13.60
CA LEU A 24 -1.90 6.89 13.05
C LEU A 24 -1.67 7.15 11.57
N SER A 25 -0.52 6.73 11.08
CA SER A 25 -0.15 6.86 9.66
C SER A 25 0.47 5.55 9.17
N ALA A 26 0.40 5.31 7.87
CA ALA A 26 1.07 4.18 7.25
C ALA A 26 2.43 4.63 6.72
N LYS A 27 3.50 4.01 7.21
CA LYS A 27 4.85 4.22 6.70
C LYS A 27 5.14 3.14 5.68
N ILE A 28 5.21 3.51 4.42
CA ILE A 28 5.40 2.58 3.29
C ILE A 28 6.85 2.64 2.83
N VAL A 29 7.49 1.50 2.73
CA VAL A 29 8.83 1.40 2.14
C VAL A 29 8.68 1.30 0.63
N ARG A 30 9.03 2.38 -0.08
CA ARG A 30 8.82 2.51 -1.53
C ARG A 30 9.42 1.34 -2.30
N ASN A 31 10.62 0.91 -1.93
CA ASN A 31 11.32 -0.16 -2.62
C ASN A 31 10.71 -1.55 -2.41
N ASP A 32 9.87 -1.70 -1.39
CA ASP A 32 9.18 -2.97 -1.12
C ASP A 32 7.87 -3.10 -1.89
N VAL A 33 7.39 -2.02 -2.51
CA VAL A 33 6.20 -2.06 -3.37
C VAL A 33 6.60 -2.61 -4.74
N LYS A 34 6.02 -3.72 -5.13
CA LYS A 34 6.28 -4.35 -6.43
C LYS A 34 5.44 -3.68 -7.51
N VAL A 35 5.92 -2.55 -8.00
CA VAL A 35 5.21 -1.78 -9.03
C VAL A 35 5.24 -2.56 -10.35
N LEU A 36 4.06 -2.73 -10.96
CA LEU A 36 3.97 -3.40 -12.25
C LEU A 36 4.59 -2.53 -13.36
N PRO A 37 5.25 -3.12 -14.37
CA PRO A 37 5.91 -2.35 -15.43
C PRO A 37 5.01 -1.34 -16.15
N ILE A 38 3.72 -1.62 -16.26
CA ILE A 38 2.77 -0.70 -16.93
C ILE A 38 2.75 0.67 -16.25
N PHE A 39 2.85 0.72 -14.92
CA PHE A 39 2.83 1.98 -14.19
C PHE A 39 4.09 2.79 -14.41
N ASP A 40 5.25 2.13 -14.49
CA ASP A 40 6.50 2.82 -14.84
C ASP A 40 6.44 3.41 -16.24
N MET A 41 5.85 2.69 -17.20
CA MET A 41 5.66 3.18 -18.57
C MET A 41 4.74 4.41 -18.61
N ILE A 42 3.62 4.36 -17.87
CA ILE A 42 2.68 5.49 -17.79
C ILE A 42 3.37 6.71 -17.21
N ALA A 43 4.12 6.54 -16.12
CA ALA A 43 4.85 7.64 -15.49
C ALA A 43 5.86 8.28 -16.45
N LYS A 44 6.58 7.46 -17.20
CA LYS A 44 7.59 7.92 -18.15
C LYS A 44 6.96 8.65 -19.33
N TRP A 45 5.91 8.08 -19.93
CA TRP A 45 5.26 8.68 -21.09
C TRP A 45 4.51 9.97 -20.76
N GLY A 46 3.86 10.01 -19.60
CA GLY A 46 3.12 11.18 -19.15
C GLY A 46 3.96 12.19 -18.38
N ASN A 47 5.22 11.89 -18.12
CA ASN A 47 6.09 12.69 -17.27
C ASN A 47 5.44 13.00 -15.93
N ILE A 48 4.87 11.96 -15.29
CA ILE A 48 4.08 12.08 -14.07
C ILE A 48 4.98 11.88 -12.84
N PRO A 49 4.98 12.83 -11.88
CA PRO A 49 5.73 12.67 -10.62
C PRO A 49 5.28 11.42 -9.85
N GLU A 50 6.20 10.80 -9.13
CA GLU A 50 5.92 9.57 -8.37
C GLU A 50 4.76 9.75 -7.38
N ARG A 51 4.70 10.89 -6.69
CA ARG A 51 3.59 11.15 -5.75
C ARG A 51 2.24 11.09 -6.45
N ASP A 52 2.13 11.66 -7.62
CA ASP A 52 0.88 11.67 -8.39
C ASP A 52 0.51 10.27 -8.87
N MET A 53 1.51 9.45 -9.21
CA MET A 53 1.28 8.05 -9.57
C MET A 53 0.65 7.28 -8.40
N PHE A 54 1.23 7.41 -7.19
CA PHE A 54 0.69 6.74 -6.00
C PHE A 54 -0.63 7.35 -5.51
N ASN A 55 -0.96 8.55 -5.93
CA ASN A 55 -2.23 9.19 -5.59
C ASN A 55 -3.34 8.92 -6.62
N THR A 56 -3.01 8.33 -7.76
CA THR A 56 -3.95 8.08 -8.85
C THR A 56 -4.15 6.57 -9.08
N TYR A 57 -3.06 5.81 -9.04
CA TYR A 57 -3.06 4.38 -9.38
C TYR A 57 -2.77 3.51 -8.17
N ASN A 58 -3.18 2.24 -8.25
CA ASN A 58 -2.86 1.27 -7.20
C ASN A 58 -1.44 0.72 -7.31
N MET A 59 -0.72 1.05 -8.36
CA MET A 59 0.68 0.65 -8.62
C MET A 59 0.92 -0.87 -8.60
N GLY A 60 -0.13 -1.65 -8.74
CA GLY A 60 -0.06 -3.11 -8.69
C GLY A 60 -0.47 -3.70 -7.34
N VAL A 61 -0.83 -2.86 -6.38
CA VAL A 61 -1.35 -3.30 -5.08
C VAL A 61 -2.86 -3.07 -5.06
N GLY A 62 -3.63 -4.14 -5.19
CA GLY A 62 -5.10 -4.04 -5.24
C GLY A 62 -5.76 -3.91 -3.88
N MET A 63 -5.10 -4.38 -2.82
CA MET A 63 -5.66 -4.38 -1.47
C MET A 63 -4.54 -4.31 -0.44
N SER A 64 -4.73 -3.52 0.61
CA SER A 64 -3.84 -3.48 1.76
C SER A 64 -4.56 -4.00 3.00
N ILE A 65 -3.83 -4.72 3.84
CA ILE A 65 -4.34 -5.32 5.08
C ILE A 65 -3.42 -4.92 6.22
N VAL A 66 -4.02 -4.44 7.32
CA VAL A 66 -3.28 -4.12 8.55
C VAL A 66 -3.50 -5.25 9.55
N VAL A 67 -2.40 -5.84 10.00
CA VAL A 67 -2.42 -6.94 10.98
C VAL A 67 -1.43 -6.65 12.10
N PRO A 68 -1.62 -7.25 13.29
CA PRO A 68 -0.60 -7.19 14.34
C PRO A 68 0.74 -7.75 13.84
N ALA A 69 1.85 -7.21 14.34
CA ALA A 69 3.18 -7.59 13.87
C ALA A 69 3.46 -9.09 14.01
N ASP A 70 2.95 -9.73 15.05
CA ASP A 70 3.13 -11.16 15.30
C ASP A 70 2.26 -12.06 14.42
N GLU A 71 1.34 -11.49 13.66
CA GLU A 71 0.44 -12.23 12.75
C GLU A 71 0.78 -12.04 11.28
N VAL A 72 1.81 -11.25 10.96
CA VAL A 72 2.18 -10.92 9.57
C VAL A 72 2.50 -12.17 8.75
N GLN A 73 3.33 -13.05 9.29
CA GLN A 73 3.73 -14.26 8.56
C GLN A 73 2.55 -15.19 8.33
N THR A 74 1.65 -15.32 9.31
CA THR A 74 0.44 -16.13 9.18
C THR A 74 -0.46 -15.57 8.08
N ALA A 75 -0.66 -14.25 8.05
CA ALA A 75 -1.48 -13.60 7.02
C ALA A 75 -0.90 -13.82 5.62
N ILE A 76 0.41 -13.67 5.47
CA ILE A 76 1.09 -13.89 4.20
C ILE A 76 0.93 -15.35 3.74
N ASP A 77 1.14 -16.30 4.63
CA ASP A 77 1.03 -17.73 4.32
C ASP A 77 -0.38 -18.10 3.87
N VAL A 78 -1.42 -17.59 4.54
CA VAL A 78 -2.81 -17.83 4.17
C VAL A 78 -3.13 -17.28 2.79
N LEU A 79 -2.69 -16.03 2.51
CA LEU A 79 -2.94 -15.40 1.21
C LEU A 79 -2.22 -16.13 0.08
N LYS A 80 -0.97 -16.52 0.29
CA LYS A 80 -0.21 -17.28 -0.72
C LYS A 80 -0.82 -18.65 -0.98
N ALA A 81 -1.32 -19.31 0.06
CA ALA A 81 -2.01 -20.61 -0.07
C ALA A 81 -3.27 -20.48 -0.93
N ASN A 82 -3.86 -19.30 -1.01
CA ASN A 82 -5.04 -19.03 -1.85
C ASN A 82 -4.70 -18.39 -3.20
N GLY A 83 -3.43 -18.38 -3.58
CA GLY A 83 -3.00 -17.91 -4.89
C GLY A 83 -2.72 -16.41 -4.97
N GLU A 84 -2.70 -15.72 -3.85
CA GLU A 84 -2.43 -14.27 -3.83
C GLU A 84 -0.94 -13.98 -3.63
N ASP A 85 -0.45 -12.93 -4.30
CA ASP A 85 0.91 -12.44 -4.11
C ASP A 85 0.91 -11.42 -2.96
N ALA A 86 1.22 -11.91 -1.75
CA ALA A 86 1.20 -11.09 -0.55
C ALA A 86 2.61 -10.81 -0.03
N TYR A 87 2.86 -9.57 0.38
CA TYR A 87 4.15 -9.16 0.91
C TYR A 87 3.99 -7.93 1.82
N VAL A 88 5.00 -7.70 2.65
CA VAL A 88 5.01 -6.56 3.57
C VAL A 88 5.45 -5.31 2.81
N ILE A 89 4.70 -4.22 2.93
CA ILE A 89 5.04 -2.94 2.30
C ILE A 89 5.36 -1.83 3.29
N GLY A 90 5.08 -2.04 4.58
CA GLY A 90 5.34 -1.01 5.58
C GLY A 90 4.75 -1.35 6.93
N GLU A 91 4.63 -0.32 7.75
CA GLU A 91 4.12 -0.44 9.12
C GLU A 91 3.26 0.75 9.50
N ILE A 92 2.50 0.63 10.56
CA ILE A 92 1.69 1.71 11.11
C ILE A 92 2.53 2.45 12.16
N ILE A 93 2.55 3.78 12.06
CA ILE A 93 3.28 4.67 12.99
C ILE A 93 2.34 5.71 13.55
N GLU A 94 2.75 6.39 14.61
CA GLU A 94 2.04 7.55 15.12
C GLU A 94 2.23 8.75 14.18
N GLY A 95 1.17 9.52 13.97
CA GLY A 95 1.21 10.71 13.11
C GLY A 95 -0.11 10.96 12.43
N ASP A 96 -0.23 12.12 11.79
CA ASP A 96 -1.44 12.54 11.09
C ASP A 96 -1.23 12.70 9.58
N ASP A 97 -0.15 12.13 9.04
CA ASP A 97 0.22 12.33 7.63
C ASP A 97 -0.52 11.40 6.66
N GLY A 98 -1.28 10.45 7.17
CA GLY A 98 -2.00 9.47 6.35
C GLY A 98 -1.06 8.40 5.80
N VAL A 99 -0.30 8.73 4.77
CA VAL A 99 0.69 7.83 4.16
C VAL A 99 2.02 8.55 4.03
N VAL A 100 3.09 7.91 4.49
CA VAL A 100 4.46 8.40 4.38
C VAL A 100 5.29 7.36 3.62
N PHE A 101 6.01 7.79 2.61
CA PHE A 101 6.96 6.94 1.89
C PHE A 101 8.39 7.19 2.35
N CYS A 102 9.17 6.12 2.44
CA CYS A 102 10.58 6.24 2.80
C CYS A 102 11.47 5.39 1.90
#